data_7c957cc041d194b3c82cd49451aaee58
#
_entry.id   7c957cc041d194b3c82cd49451aaee58
#
_cell.length_a   1.000
_cell.length_b   1.000
_cell.length_c   1.000
_cell.angle_alpha   90.00
_cell.angle_beta   90.00
_cell.angle_gamma   90.00
#
_symmetry.space_group_name_H-M   'P 1'
#
loop_
_entity.id
_entity.type
_entity.pdbx_description
1 polymer ?
#
loop_
_entity_poly.entity_id
_entity_poly.type
_entity_poly.pdbx_seq_one_letter_code
_entity_poly.pdbx_strand_id
1 'polypeptide(L)'
;MKILVVQNKMGIGDMIIYLPFIDAISKKFNTPVSLLAKQSSKAEQFLKDNKNIEKIIILEQGNKLKRAKHQGFSGFINLAKELREHNFDKIFIFNSSLRFYLVARFAGIKNIHQYPLFTKKNQHIVDAAKKFLKQSLNLTIKCDPKILIDDKSVQNAKLKFKINNDQKNIILGIGGSGPTKRIPATTFIKLMHLISNTYRCRFFLSLIHI
;
A
#
# COMPACT_ATOMS: atom_id res chain seq x y z
N MET A 1 0.02 -5.17 -23.46
CA MET A 1 0.59 -6.06 -22.41
C MET A 1 -0.08 -5.71 -21.09
N LYS A 2 -0.60 -6.71 -20.36
CA LYS A 2 -1.26 -6.53 -19.07
C LYS A 2 -0.36 -7.05 -17.94
N ILE A 3 -0.11 -6.22 -16.96
CA ILE A 3 0.81 -6.53 -15.85
C ILE A 3 0.06 -6.49 -14.53
N LEU A 4 0.20 -7.54 -13.73
CA LEU A 4 -0.30 -7.58 -12.36
C LEU A 4 0.84 -7.39 -11.37
N VAL A 5 0.66 -6.53 -10.39
CA VAL A 5 1.54 -6.40 -9.23
C VAL A 5 0.80 -6.85 -7.98
N VAL A 6 1.41 -7.73 -7.21
CA VAL A 6 0.84 -8.25 -5.95
C VAL A 6 1.57 -7.63 -4.77
N GLN A 7 0.86 -6.77 -4.03
CA GLN A 7 1.32 -6.22 -2.76
C GLN A 7 0.26 -6.54 -1.69
N ASN A 8 0.51 -7.56 -0.88
CA ASN A 8 -0.46 -8.10 0.08
C ASN A 8 -0.17 -7.73 1.55
N LYS A 9 0.70 -6.77 1.81
CA LYS A 9 0.90 -6.21 3.15
C LYS A 9 -0.34 -5.44 3.60
N MET A 10 -0.53 -5.34 4.92
CA MET A 10 -1.83 -4.94 5.48
C MET A 10 -2.01 -3.43 5.68
N GLY A 11 -0.96 -2.65 5.72
CA GLY A 11 -1.05 -1.24 6.12
C GLY A 11 -1.05 -0.25 4.96
N ILE A 12 -1.60 0.93 5.18
CA ILE A 12 -1.47 2.08 4.26
C ILE A 12 0.01 2.42 4.07
N GLY A 13 0.78 2.47 5.17
CA GLY A 13 2.22 2.74 5.13
C GLY A 13 3.00 1.73 4.28
N ASP A 14 2.67 0.44 4.40
CA ASP A 14 3.28 -0.59 3.55
C ASP A 14 2.98 -0.33 2.07
N MET A 15 1.74 0.04 1.73
CA MET A 15 1.37 0.34 0.35
C MET A 15 2.16 1.54 -0.19
N ILE A 16 2.26 2.62 0.59
CA ILE A 16 3.00 3.83 0.22
C ILE A 16 4.48 3.51 -0.03
N ILE A 17 5.10 2.70 0.83
CA ILE A 17 6.51 2.28 0.67
C ILE A 17 6.72 1.52 -0.64
N TYR A 18 5.74 0.76 -1.11
CA TYR A 18 5.85 -0.01 -2.35
C TYR A 18 5.54 0.79 -3.62
N LEU A 19 4.95 1.99 -3.54
CA LEU A 19 4.59 2.80 -4.72
C LEU A 19 5.75 3.06 -5.68
N PRO A 20 6.96 3.46 -5.23
CA PRO A 20 8.08 3.69 -6.15
C PRO A 20 8.44 2.46 -6.98
N PHE A 21 8.25 1.27 -6.42
CA PHE A 21 8.55 0.01 -7.11
C PHE A 21 7.44 -0.36 -8.10
N ILE A 22 6.18 -0.10 -7.75
CA ILE A 22 5.01 -0.27 -8.64
C ILE A 22 5.13 0.68 -9.83
N ASP A 23 5.41 1.95 -9.57
CA ASP A 23 5.61 2.98 -10.59
C ASP A 23 6.79 2.66 -11.52
N ALA A 24 7.87 2.10 -10.97
CA ALA A 24 9.03 1.69 -11.76
C ALA A 24 8.71 0.53 -12.72
N ILE A 25 7.87 -0.43 -12.31
CA ILE A 25 7.39 -1.49 -13.20
C ILE A 25 6.55 -0.89 -14.33
N SER A 26 5.58 -0.05 -14.01
CA SER A 26 4.74 0.64 -15.00
C SER A 26 5.59 1.40 -16.02
N LYS A 27 6.52 2.22 -15.57
CA LYS A 27 7.44 2.99 -16.43
C LYS A 27 8.34 2.10 -17.28
N LYS A 28 8.89 1.00 -16.73
CA LYS A 28 9.74 0.06 -17.47
C LYS A 28 9.05 -0.55 -18.67
N PHE A 29 7.77 -0.82 -18.56
CA PHE A 29 6.97 -1.43 -19.61
C PHE A 29 6.12 -0.42 -20.38
N ASN A 30 6.20 0.86 -20.04
CA ASN A 30 5.39 1.95 -20.60
C ASN A 30 3.89 1.61 -20.66
N THR A 31 3.39 1.02 -19.57
CA THR A 31 1.97 0.62 -19.42
C THR A 31 1.55 0.68 -17.96
N PRO A 32 0.35 1.17 -17.64
CA PRO A 32 -0.14 1.11 -16.27
C PRO A 32 -0.33 -0.35 -15.83
N VAL A 33 -0.17 -0.60 -14.54
CA VAL A 33 -0.28 -1.93 -13.96
C VAL A 33 -1.59 -2.12 -13.20
N SER A 34 -2.11 -3.33 -13.17
CA SER A 34 -3.15 -3.71 -12.21
C SER A 34 -2.50 -4.09 -10.88
N LEU A 35 -3.11 -3.70 -9.76
CA LEU A 35 -2.59 -3.92 -8.42
C LEU A 35 -3.52 -4.85 -7.63
N LEU A 36 -3.01 -6.00 -7.16
CA LEU A 36 -3.71 -6.85 -6.19
C LEU A 36 -3.27 -6.46 -4.77
N ALA A 37 -4.18 -5.90 -4.00
CA ALA A 37 -3.92 -5.37 -2.67
C ALA A 37 -5.01 -5.75 -1.67
N LYS A 38 -4.68 -5.78 -0.37
CA LYS A 38 -5.68 -5.97 0.68
C LYS A 38 -6.52 -4.71 0.87
N GLN A 39 -7.78 -4.87 1.24
CA GLN A 39 -8.69 -3.77 1.57
C GLN A 39 -8.14 -2.88 2.68
N SER A 40 -7.44 -3.45 3.67
CA SER A 40 -6.81 -2.71 4.77
C SER A 40 -5.68 -1.76 4.33
N SER A 41 -5.15 -1.93 3.12
CA SER A 41 -4.18 -0.99 2.54
C SER A 41 -4.81 0.33 2.12
N LYS A 42 -6.15 0.40 1.99
CA LYS A 42 -6.92 1.56 1.50
C LYS A 42 -6.45 2.08 0.13
N ALA A 43 -5.83 1.22 -0.67
CA ALA A 43 -5.25 1.61 -1.97
C ALA A 43 -6.26 2.33 -2.87
N GLU A 44 -7.52 1.87 -2.93
CA GLU A 44 -8.57 2.49 -3.74
C GLU A 44 -8.86 3.95 -3.37
N GLN A 45 -8.60 4.35 -2.12
CA GLN A 45 -8.89 5.70 -1.66
C GLN A 45 -7.86 6.73 -2.11
N PHE A 46 -6.59 6.36 -2.20
CA PHE A 46 -5.50 7.30 -2.48
C PHE A 46 -4.69 7.02 -3.75
N LEU A 47 -4.97 5.92 -4.46
CA LEU A 47 -4.31 5.58 -5.72
C LEU A 47 -5.21 5.71 -6.95
N LYS A 48 -6.46 6.12 -6.80
CA LYS A 48 -7.43 6.25 -7.92
C LYS A 48 -6.93 7.15 -9.05
N ASP A 49 -6.16 8.19 -8.71
CA ASP A 49 -5.64 9.17 -9.66
C ASP A 49 -4.18 8.88 -10.10
N ASN A 50 -3.63 7.73 -9.69
CA ASN A 50 -2.27 7.33 -10.08
C ASN A 50 -2.26 6.78 -11.50
N LYS A 51 -1.71 7.53 -12.44
CA LYS A 51 -1.63 7.18 -13.88
C LYS A 51 -0.85 5.89 -14.17
N ASN A 52 -0.03 5.42 -13.23
CA ASN A 52 0.73 4.18 -13.36
C ASN A 52 -0.07 2.95 -12.90
N ILE A 53 -1.30 3.15 -12.38
CA ILE A 53 -2.17 2.07 -11.90
C ILE A 53 -3.49 2.13 -12.69
N GLU A 54 -3.77 1.08 -13.46
CA GLU A 54 -5.00 0.96 -14.24
C GLU A 54 -6.18 0.51 -13.39
N LYS A 55 -5.94 -0.49 -12.53
CA LYS A 55 -6.99 -1.14 -11.75
C LYS A 55 -6.45 -1.64 -10.41
N ILE A 56 -7.27 -1.54 -9.38
CA ILE A 56 -7.01 -2.15 -8.09
C ILE A 56 -7.97 -3.34 -7.90
N ILE A 57 -7.41 -4.52 -7.67
CA ILE A 57 -8.13 -5.75 -7.37
C ILE A 57 -8.01 -5.98 -5.87
N ILE A 58 -9.14 -6.11 -5.18
CA ILE A 58 -9.13 -6.29 -3.73
C ILE A 58 -8.98 -7.76 -3.36
N LEU A 59 -7.90 -8.06 -2.63
CA LEU A 59 -7.68 -9.35 -2.03
C LEU A 59 -8.53 -9.48 -0.76
N GLU A 60 -9.68 -10.11 -0.88
CA GLU A 60 -10.58 -10.35 0.23
C GLU A 60 -10.09 -11.55 1.06
N GLN A 61 -9.43 -11.23 2.16
CA GLN A 61 -9.01 -12.20 3.19
C GLN A 61 -9.58 -11.75 4.52
N GLY A 62 -10.58 -12.45 5.03
CA GLY A 62 -11.29 -12.09 6.25
C GLY A 62 -10.57 -12.52 7.53
N ASN A 63 -11.01 -11.94 8.66
CA ASN A 63 -10.74 -12.46 9.99
C ASN A 63 -11.49 -13.78 10.18
N LYS A 64 -11.05 -14.60 11.14
CA LYS A 64 -11.50 -15.98 11.41
C LYS A 64 -13.04 -16.21 11.48
N LEU A 65 -13.83 -15.13 11.58
CA LEU A 65 -15.28 -15.17 11.77
C LEU A 65 -16.13 -15.06 10.49
N LYS A 66 -15.55 -14.65 9.34
CA LYS A 66 -16.29 -14.58 8.06
C LYS A 66 -15.46 -15.24 6.95
N ARG A 67 -16.09 -16.16 6.21
CA ARG A 67 -15.50 -16.79 5.02
C ARG A 67 -15.34 -15.73 3.93
N ALA A 68 -14.13 -15.22 3.77
CA ALA A 68 -13.82 -14.25 2.72
C ALA A 68 -13.60 -14.96 1.37
N LYS A 69 -13.94 -14.28 0.28
CA LYS A 69 -13.90 -14.80 -1.11
C LYS A 69 -12.57 -15.48 -1.47
N HIS A 70 -11.45 -14.97 -0.96
CA HIS A 70 -10.10 -15.44 -1.30
C HIS A 70 -9.41 -16.20 -0.14
N GLN A 71 -10.18 -16.77 0.81
CA GLN A 71 -9.64 -17.50 1.95
C GLN A 71 -9.70 -19.02 1.76
N GLY A 72 -8.68 -19.75 2.27
CA GLY A 72 -8.63 -21.21 2.21
C GLY A 72 -8.42 -21.75 0.79
N PHE A 73 -8.77 -23.01 0.57
CA PHE A 73 -8.59 -23.67 -0.72
C PHE A 73 -9.60 -23.17 -1.78
N SER A 74 -10.87 -23.02 -1.42
CA SER A 74 -11.87 -22.42 -2.32
C SER A 74 -11.47 -21.02 -2.74
N GLY A 75 -10.94 -20.21 -1.82
CA GLY A 75 -10.44 -18.87 -2.13
C GLY A 75 -9.20 -18.85 -3.00
N PHE A 76 -8.39 -19.89 -3.01
CA PHE A 76 -7.33 -20.08 -3.99
C PHE A 76 -7.89 -20.22 -5.40
N ILE A 77 -8.88 -21.10 -5.58
CA ILE A 77 -9.54 -21.33 -6.88
C ILE A 77 -10.25 -20.08 -7.37
N ASN A 78 -10.98 -19.40 -6.47
CA ASN A 78 -11.69 -18.17 -6.81
C ASN A 78 -10.75 -17.08 -7.30
N LEU A 79 -9.63 -16.86 -6.60
CA LEU A 79 -8.63 -15.87 -7.02
C LEU A 79 -7.98 -16.25 -8.36
N ALA A 80 -7.65 -17.52 -8.57
CA ALA A 80 -7.08 -17.97 -9.84
C ALA A 80 -8.05 -17.76 -11.01
N LYS A 81 -9.35 -18.07 -10.83
CA LYS A 81 -10.38 -17.81 -11.84
C LYS A 81 -10.52 -16.32 -12.15
N GLU A 82 -10.62 -15.48 -11.11
CA GLU A 82 -10.72 -14.03 -11.26
C GLU A 82 -9.51 -13.44 -12.01
N LEU A 83 -8.30 -13.86 -11.66
CA LEU A 83 -7.10 -13.39 -12.36
C LEU A 83 -7.00 -13.90 -13.80
N ARG A 84 -7.54 -15.09 -14.10
CA ARG A 84 -7.60 -15.63 -15.47
C ARG A 84 -8.45 -14.78 -16.39
N GLU A 85 -9.58 -14.27 -15.91
CA GLU A 85 -10.48 -13.40 -16.68
C GLU A 85 -9.81 -12.10 -17.15
N HIS A 86 -8.80 -11.66 -16.42
CA HIS A 86 -8.03 -10.44 -16.78
C HIS A 86 -6.95 -10.67 -17.86
N ASN A 87 -6.55 -11.92 -18.13
CA ASN A 87 -5.54 -12.27 -19.13
C ASN A 87 -4.22 -11.52 -18.95
N PHE A 88 -3.62 -11.61 -17.75
CA PHE A 88 -2.34 -10.98 -17.47
C PHE A 88 -1.18 -11.69 -18.17
N ASP A 89 -0.30 -10.93 -18.81
CA ASP A 89 0.93 -11.42 -19.47
C ASP A 89 2.06 -11.65 -18.45
N LYS A 90 2.14 -10.78 -17.44
CA LYS A 90 3.21 -10.79 -16.43
C LYS A 90 2.64 -10.52 -15.05
N ILE A 91 3.32 -11.08 -14.04
CA ILE A 91 3.02 -10.80 -12.63
C ILE A 91 4.29 -10.56 -11.82
N PHE A 92 4.26 -9.54 -10.96
CA PHE A 92 5.32 -9.22 -10.00
C PHE A 92 4.79 -9.38 -8.58
N ILE A 93 5.34 -10.33 -7.82
CA ILE A 93 4.84 -10.72 -6.49
C ILE A 93 5.84 -10.30 -5.42
N PHE A 94 5.52 -9.26 -4.65
CA PHE A 94 6.36 -8.70 -3.58
C PHE A 94 6.23 -9.49 -2.26
N ASN A 95 6.21 -10.81 -2.36
CA ASN A 95 6.25 -11.71 -1.21
C ASN A 95 6.77 -13.10 -1.62
N SER A 96 7.12 -13.93 -0.61
CA SER A 96 7.66 -15.29 -0.79
C SER A 96 6.58 -16.38 -0.61
N SER A 97 5.31 -16.09 -0.88
CA SER A 97 4.22 -17.03 -0.68
C SER A 97 4.03 -17.96 -1.88
N LEU A 98 4.23 -19.24 -1.69
CA LEU A 98 3.95 -20.28 -2.69
C LEU A 98 2.50 -20.21 -3.20
N ARG A 99 1.57 -19.80 -2.35
CA ARG A 99 0.16 -19.63 -2.72
C ARG A 99 0.00 -18.68 -3.92
N PHE A 100 0.62 -17.50 -3.90
CA PHE A 100 0.49 -16.54 -5.00
C PHE A 100 1.17 -17.01 -6.28
N TYR A 101 2.29 -17.73 -6.16
CA TYR A 101 2.92 -18.37 -7.29
C TYR A 101 1.97 -19.36 -7.97
N LEU A 102 1.38 -20.26 -7.18
CA LEU A 102 0.44 -21.27 -7.70
C LEU A 102 -0.82 -20.61 -8.27
N VAL A 103 -1.39 -19.60 -7.60
CA VAL A 103 -2.53 -18.82 -8.13
C VAL A 103 -2.20 -18.26 -9.51
N ALA A 104 -1.03 -17.65 -9.68
CA ALA A 104 -0.60 -17.11 -10.97
C ALA A 104 -0.47 -18.20 -12.05
N ARG A 105 0.11 -19.35 -11.71
CA ARG A 105 0.22 -20.50 -12.62
C ARG A 105 -1.15 -21.02 -13.04
N PHE A 106 -2.07 -21.22 -12.08
CA PHE A 106 -3.44 -21.67 -12.35
C PHE A 106 -4.29 -20.63 -13.10
N ALA A 107 -3.98 -19.34 -12.94
CA ALA A 107 -4.57 -18.27 -13.74
C ALA A 107 -4.05 -18.23 -15.18
N GLY A 108 -3.04 -19.04 -15.53
CA GLY A 108 -2.44 -19.08 -16.87
C GLY A 108 -1.36 -18.03 -17.14
N ILE A 109 -0.90 -17.32 -16.11
CA ILE A 109 0.15 -16.30 -16.25
C ILE A 109 1.51 -16.98 -16.44
N LYS A 110 2.16 -16.75 -17.58
CA LYS A 110 3.41 -17.42 -17.94
C LYS A 110 4.65 -16.77 -17.32
N ASN A 111 4.69 -15.45 -17.29
CA ASN A 111 5.84 -14.67 -16.83
C ASN A 111 5.66 -14.25 -15.36
N ILE A 112 6.18 -15.06 -14.44
CA ILE A 112 6.04 -14.87 -12.99
C ILE A 112 7.37 -14.42 -12.39
N HIS A 113 7.40 -13.23 -11.83
CA HIS A 113 8.51 -12.69 -11.04
C HIS A 113 8.08 -12.64 -9.58
N GLN A 114 8.86 -13.24 -8.68
CA GLN A 114 8.51 -13.32 -7.25
C GLN A 114 9.77 -13.29 -6.38
N TYR A 115 9.62 -12.86 -5.13
CA TYR A 115 10.64 -13.04 -4.10
C TYR A 115 10.99 -14.54 -3.96
N PRO A 116 12.25 -14.87 -3.64
CA PRO A 116 12.66 -16.27 -3.42
C PRO A 116 11.75 -16.97 -2.42
N LEU A 117 11.22 -18.15 -2.77
CA LEU A 117 10.21 -18.86 -1.97
C LEU A 117 10.74 -19.37 -0.62
N PHE A 118 12.01 -19.77 -0.57
CA PHE A 118 12.57 -20.49 0.58
C PHE A 118 13.62 -19.71 1.37
N THR A 119 14.00 -18.52 0.94
CA THR A 119 15.00 -17.70 1.61
C THR A 119 14.34 -16.62 2.46
N LYS A 120 14.13 -16.91 3.75
CA LYS A 120 13.83 -15.88 4.74
C LYS A 120 15.15 -15.19 5.13
N LYS A 121 15.46 -14.05 4.51
CA LYS A 121 16.50 -13.16 5.00
C LYS A 121 15.86 -12.08 5.85
N ASN A 122 16.44 -11.80 7.02
CA ASN A 122 16.11 -10.63 7.82
C ASN A 122 16.61 -9.40 7.05
N GLN A 123 15.77 -8.84 6.19
CA GLN A 123 16.11 -7.74 5.32
C GLN A 123 15.00 -6.70 5.39
N HIS A 124 15.38 -5.43 5.39
CA HIS A 124 14.41 -4.33 5.33
C HIS A 124 13.58 -4.44 4.04
N ILE A 125 12.28 -4.15 4.14
CA ILE A 125 11.32 -4.34 3.02
C ILE A 125 11.70 -3.55 1.76
N VAL A 126 12.27 -2.36 1.92
CA VAL A 126 12.76 -1.51 0.82
C VAL A 126 13.93 -2.18 0.10
N ASP A 127 14.88 -2.74 0.86
CA ASP A 127 16.06 -3.39 0.28
C ASP A 127 15.68 -4.69 -0.44
N ALA A 128 14.72 -5.44 0.12
CA ALA A 128 14.15 -6.61 -0.55
C ALA A 128 13.51 -6.23 -1.89
N ALA A 129 12.72 -5.15 -1.92
CA ALA A 129 12.06 -4.67 -3.14
C ALA A 129 13.07 -4.15 -4.18
N LYS A 130 14.09 -3.38 -3.74
CA LYS A 130 15.19 -2.92 -4.61
C LYS A 130 15.92 -4.09 -5.25
N LYS A 131 16.33 -5.07 -4.42
CA LYS A 131 17.02 -6.27 -4.89
C LYS A 131 16.18 -7.06 -5.89
N PHE A 132 14.89 -7.23 -5.59
CA PHE A 132 13.95 -7.94 -6.46
C PHE A 132 13.86 -7.29 -7.84
N LEU A 133 13.64 -5.98 -7.92
CA LEU A 133 13.54 -5.30 -9.22
C LEU A 133 14.90 -5.20 -9.94
N LYS A 134 15.99 -5.13 -9.21
CA LYS A 134 17.33 -5.25 -9.82
C LYS A 134 17.52 -6.61 -10.48
N GLN A 135 17.14 -7.70 -9.81
CA GLN A 135 17.26 -9.06 -10.33
C GLN A 135 16.27 -9.36 -11.45
N SER A 136 15.01 -8.89 -11.33
CA SER A 136 13.95 -9.22 -12.30
C SER A 136 13.95 -8.34 -13.54
N LEU A 137 14.36 -7.08 -13.43
CA LEU A 137 14.23 -6.07 -14.48
C LEU A 137 15.51 -5.25 -14.74
N ASN A 138 16.60 -5.55 -14.03
CA ASN A 138 17.84 -4.76 -14.02
C ASN A 138 17.61 -3.27 -13.69
N LEU A 139 16.65 -2.97 -12.80
CA LEU A 139 16.32 -1.61 -12.38
C LEU A 139 16.99 -1.26 -11.05
N THR A 140 17.60 -0.07 -10.99
CA THR A 140 18.06 0.56 -9.74
C THR A 140 17.06 1.66 -9.38
N ILE A 141 16.44 1.59 -8.21
CA ILE A 141 15.34 2.47 -7.82
C ILE A 141 15.69 3.25 -6.57
N LYS A 142 15.51 4.57 -6.65
CA LYS A 142 15.48 5.44 -5.46
C LYS A 142 14.09 5.32 -4.85
N CYS A 143 14.02 4.87 -3.59
CA CYS A 143 12.76 4.77 -2.87
C CYS A 143 12.37 6.16 -2.34
N ASP A 144 11.54 6.87 -3.10
CA ASP A 144 10.98 8.18 -2.76
C ASP A 144 9.45 8.10 -2.96
N PRO A 145 8.72 7.61 -1.95
CA PRO A 145 7.28 7.40 -2.08
C PRO A 145 6.54 8.74 -2.13
N LYS A 146 5.69 8.90 -3.15
CA LYS A 146 4.84 10.09 -3.34
C LYS A 146 3.40 9.67 -3.58
N ILE A 147 2.47 10.37 -2.95
CA ILE A 147 1.05 10.27 -3.22
C ILE A 147 0.66 11.49 -4.05
N LEU A 148 -0.04 11.27 -5.14
CA LEU A 148 -0.64 12.34 -5.92
C LEU A 148 -1.95 12.73 -5.25
N ILE A 149 -2.09 14.01 -4.93
CA ILE A 149 -3.31 14.59 -4.38
C ILE A 149 -3.70 15.71 -5.33
N ASP A 150 -4.93 15.67 -5.83
CA ASP A 150 -5.43 16.72 -6.71
C ASP A 150 -5.70 18.02 -5.95
N ASP A 151 -5.56 19.16 -6.64
CA ASP A 151 -5.72 20.48 -6.04
C ASP A 151 -7.12 20.70 -5.46
N LYS A 152 -8.15 20.13 -6.08
CA LYS A 152 -9.54 20.22 -5.60
C LYS A 152 -9.70 19.53 -4.24
N SER A 153 -9.11 18.37 -4.06
CA SER A 153 -9.06 17.66 -2.76
C SER A 153 -8.34 18.47 -1.70
N VAL A 154 -7.22 19.12 -2.07
CA VAL A 154 -6.49 20.01 -1.15
C VAL A 154 -7.35 21.21 -0.74
N GLN A 155 -8.02 21.89 -1.67
CA GLN A 155 -8.89 23.02 -1.38
C GLN A 155 -10.09 22.61 -0.54
N ASN A 156 -10.75 21.50 -0.86
CA ASN A 156 -11.84 20.95 -0.09
C ASN A 156 -11.41 20.64 1.36
N ALA A 157 -10.24 20.07 1.55
CA ALA A 157 -9.69 19.81 2.88
C ALA A 157 -9.43 21.12 3.65
N LYS A 158 -8.85 22.14 3.00
CA LYS A 158 -8.64 23.46 3.61
C LYS A 158 -9.95 24.08 4.08
N LEU A 159 -10.98 24.05 3.26
CA LEU A 159 -12.31 24.58 3.60
C LEU A 159 -12.94 23.77 4.73
N LYS A 160 -12.99 22.44 4.60
CA LYS A 160 -13.59 21.54 5.59
C LYS A 160 -12.97 21.69 6.98
N PHE A 161 -11.66 21.79 7.05
CA PHE A 161 -10.93 21.91 8.31
C PHE A 161 -10.65 23.36 8.70
N LYS A 162 -11.18 24.34 7.94
CA LYS A 162 -10.96 25.78 8.17
C LYS A 162 -9.47 26.10 8.39
N ILE A 163 -8.62 25.57 7.51
CA ILE A 163 -7.18 25.79 7.57
C ILE A 163 -6.87 27.19 7.08
N ASN A 164 -6.25 28.00 7.93
CA ASN A 164 -5.77 29.33 7.60
C ASN A 164 -4.26 29.45 7.87
N ASN A 165 -3.64 30.51 7.38
CA ASN A 165 -2.21 30.75 7.53
C ASN A 165 -1.88 31.60 8.76
N ASP A 166 -2.86 32.05 9.54
CA ASP A 166 -2.67 32.93 10.69
C ASP A 166 -2.09 32.22 11.91
N GLN A 167 -2.08 30.90 11.86
CA GLN A 167 -1.60 30.03 12.93
C GLN A 167 -0.96 28.78 12.38
N LYS A 168 -0.14 28.14 13.18
CA LYS A 168 0.43 26.83 12.80
C LYS A 168 -0.65 25.74 12.89
N ASN A 169 -0.84 25.00 11.80
CA ASN A 169 -1.72 23.84 11.76
C ASN A 169 -0.88 22.56 11.99
N ILE A 170 -1.10 21.88 13.10
CA ILE A 170 -0.30 20.75 13.55
C ILE A 170 -1.16 19.50 13.60
N ILE A 171 -0.75 18.46 12.89
CA ILE A 171 -1.43 17.15 12.91
C ILE A 171 -0.71 16.22 13.88
N LEU A 172 -1.43 15.69 14.86
CA LEU A 172 -0.94 14.67 15.78
C LEU A 172 -1.55 13.31 15.44
N GLY A 173 -0.71 12.36 15.07
CA GLY A 173 -1.10 10.96 14.88
C GLY A 173 -1.22 10.24 16.21
N ILE A 174 -2.40 10.27 16.83
CA ILE A 174 -2.63 9.70 18.17
C ILE A 174 -3.03 8.22 18.15
N GLY A 175 -3.25 7.63 16.97
CA GLY A 175 -3.58 6.23 16.79
C GLY A 175 -2.37 5.34 16.48
N GLY A 176 -2.42 4.10 16.91
CA GLY A 176 -1.42 3.07 16.57
C GLY A 176 -2.03 1.67 16.52
N SER A 177 -1.52 0.81 15.63
CA SER A 177 -2.05 -0.54 15.38
C SER A 177 -1.75 -1.57 16.49
N GLY A 178 -1.18 -1.15 17.62
CA GLY A 178 -0.89 -2.04 18.74
C GLY A 178 -0.54 -1.26 20.01
N PRO A 179 -0.59 -1.91 21.19
CA PRO A 179 -0.33 -1.27 22.47
C PRO A 179 1.04 -0.57 22.52
N THR A 180 2.07 -1.21 21.97
CA THR A 180 3.45 -0.71 21.95
C THR A 180 3.66 0.50 21.02
N LYS A 181 2.67 0.83 20.18
CA LYS A 181 2.71 1.97 19.26
C LYS A 181 1.83 3.13 19.71
N ARG A 182 1.25 3.04 20.90
CA ARG A 182 0.37 4.07 21.45
C ARG A 182 1.12 4.89 22.49
N ILE A 183 1.18 6.19 22.24
CA ILE A 183 1.70 7.16 23.19
C ILE A 183 0.55 7.52 24.16
N PRO A 184 0.78 7.60 25.49
CA PRO A 184 -0.25 8.00 26.44
C PRO A 184 -0.82 9.39 26.13
N ALA A 185 -2.12 9.57 26.35
CA ALA A 185 -2.81 10.85 26.12
C ALA A 185 -2.17 12.01 26.90
N THR A 186 -1.74 11.73 28.14
CA THR A 186 -1.03 12.70 28.99
C THR A 186 0.24 13.24 28.35
N THR A 187 0.96 12.42 27.59
CA THR A 187 2.16 12.85 26.86
C THR A 187 1.80 13.80 25.70
N PHE A 188 0.74 13.49 24.96
CA PHE A 188 0.25 14.40 23.91
C PHE A 188 -0.24 15.72 24.49
N ILE A 189 -0.96 15.70 25.62
CA ILE A 189 -1.42 16.92 26.30
C ILE A 189 -0.23 17.80 26.70
N LYS A 190 0.79 17.24 27.33
CA LYS A 190 2.03 17.97 27.68
C LYS A 190 2.70 18.57 26.45
N LEU A 191 2.82 17.81 25.37
CA LEU A 191 3.38 18.29 24.10
C LEU A 191 2.55 19.46 23.52
N MET A 192 1.24 19.34 23.51
CA MET A 192 0.35 20.40 23.02
C MET A 192 0.50 21.69 23.84
N HIS A 193 0.57 21.60 25.16
CA HIS A 193 0.83 22.76 26.03
C HIS A 193 2.17 23.42 25.75
N LEU A 194 3.26 22.65 25.64
CA LEU A 194 4.59 23.18 25.32
C LEU A 194 4.59 23.93 23.98
N ILE A 195 3.96 23.38 22.96
CA ILE A 195 3.88 24.03 21.65
C ILE A 195 2.99 25.28 21.71
N SER A 196 1.85 25.24 22.40
CA SER A 196 0.91 26.37 22.51
C SER A 196 1.51 27.56 23.28
N ASN A 197 2.42 27.31 24.22
CA ASN A 197 3.11 28.35 24.94
C ASN A 197 4.09 29.15 24.05
N THR A 198 4.54 28.53 22.92
CA THR A 198 5.52 29.16 22.03
C THR A 198 4.89 29.67 20.74
N TYR A 199 3.85 29.02 20.26
CA TYR A 199 3.25 29.31 18.96
C TYR A 199 1.74 29.40 19.05
N ARG A 200 1.16 30.39 18.35
CA ARG A 200 -0.26 30.37 18.02
C ARG A 200 -0.54 29.20 17.08
N CYS A 201 -1.25 28.18 17.55
CA CYS A 201 -1.41 26.94 16.81
C CYS A 201 -2.80 26.32 16.98
N ARG A 202 -3.16 25.44 16.03
CA ARG A 202 -4.34 24.57 16.08
C ARG A 202 -3.86 23.12 15.90
N PHE A 203 -4.40 22.22 16.72
CA PHE A 203 -4.10 20.79 16.64
C PHE A 203 -5.24 20.05 15.96
N PHE A 204 -4.86 19.14 15.06
CA PHE A 204 -5.73 18.15 14.43
C PHE A 204 -5.31 16.77 14.93
N LEU A 205 -6.22 16.06 15.59
CA LEU A 205 -5.95 14.73 16.10
C LEU A 205 -6.35 13.70 15.04
N SER A 206 -5.39 12.96 14.53
CA SER A 206 -5.62 11.91 13.54
C SER A 206 -5.68 10.56 14.22
N LEU A 207 -6.80 9.86 14.06
CA LEU A 207 -7.00 8.48 14.48
C LEU A 207 -6.84 7.57 13.25
N ILE A 208 -6.00 6.55 13.37
CA ILE A 208 -5.99 5.45 12.43
C ILE A 208 -7.13 4.53 12.85
N HIS A 209 -8.21 4.51 12.09
CA HIS A 209 -9.26 3.53 12.27
C HIS A 209 -8.74 2.16 11.83
N ILE A 210 -8.73 1.26 12.77
CA ILE A 210 -8.36 -0.15 12.56
C ILE A 210 -9.62 -0.93 12.16
#